data_1421a9a92dfa5c2d0ef266a0792765fa
#
_entry.id   1421a9a92dfa5c2d0ef266a0792765fa
#
_cell.length_a   1.000
_cell.length_b   1.000
_cell.length_c   1.000
_cell.angle_alpha   90.00
_cell.angle_beta   90.00
_cell.angle_gamma   90.00
#
_symmetry.space_group_name_H-M   'P 1'
#
loop_
_entity.id
_entity.type
_entity.pdbx_description
1 polymer ?
#
loop_
_entity_poly.entity_id
_entity_poly.type
_entity_poly.pdbx_seq_one_letter_code
_entity_poly.pdbx_strand_id
1 'polypeptide(L)'
;MKIGIANDHAGVEYKNALVEYLTGKGYEMVNFGTDTTDSMDYPDVAHPLASAVENGEVDLGIAFCGTGNGMQMALNKHQGIRAGLCWAVEIGKLIKQHNNANVLVMPARFIPFETVLEITDAWLDEPFEGGRHQGRIDKIPCK
;
A
#
# COMPACT_ATOMS: atom_id res chain seq x y z
N MET A 1 -13.85 -5.72 -5.24
CA MET A 1 -12.50 -5.17 -5.46
C MET A 1 -11.46 -6.11 -4.88
N LYS A 2 -10.41 -6.34 -5.61
CA LYS A 2 -9.26 -7.13 -5.20
C LYS A 2 -8.12 -6.26 -4.70
N ILE A 3 -7.61 -6.56 -3.51
CA ILE A 3 -6.49 -5.82 -2.92
C ILE A 3 -5.34 -6.80 -2.66
N GLY A 4 -4.17 -6.48 -3.23
CA GLY A 4 -2.94 -7.19 -2.91
C GLY A 4 -2.34 -6.63 -1.63
N ILE A 5 -1.77 -7.48 -0.79
CA ILE A 5 -1.09 -7.04 0.42
C ILE A 5 0.28 -7.71 0.53
N ALA A 6 1.28 -6.93 0.91
CA ALA A 6 2.65 -7.41 1.09
C ALA A 6 3.22 -6.87 2.38
N ASN A 7 4.11 -7.62 2.98
CA ASN A 7 4.80 -7.24 4.21
C ASN A 7 6.11 -8.01 4.31
N ASP A 8 7.09 -7.40 4.98
CA ASP A 8 8.25 -8.14 5.44
C ASP A 8 7.98 -8.71 6.85
N HIS A 9 9.02 -9.26 7.49
CA HIS A 9 8.90 -9.87 8.81
C HIS A 9 8.37 -8.92 9.89
N ALA A 10 8.55 -7.60 9.73
CA ALA A 10 8.08 -6.61 10.71
C ALA A 10 6.56 -6.38 10.63
N GLY A 11 5.94 -6.70 9.50
CA GLY A 11 4.52 -6.42 9.27
C GLY A 11 3.57 -7.61 9.33
N VAL A 12 4.04 -8.78 9.76
CA VAL A 12 3.23 -10.02 9.74
C VAL A 12 1.93 -9.88 10.54
N GLU A 13 2.03 -9.39 11.78
CA GLU A 13 0.88 -9.26 12.67
C GLU A 13 -0.16 -8.29 12.11
N TYR A 14 0.30 -7.11 11.67
CA TYR A 14 -0.58 -6.09 11.09
C TYR A 14 -1.21 -6.57 9.79
N LYS A 15 -0.44 -7.25 8.94
CA LYS A 15 -0.98 -7.81 7.69
C LYS A 15 -2.10 -8.80 7.99
N ASN A 16 -1.88 -9.75 8.90
CA ASN A 16 -2.88 -10.75 9.22
C ASN A 16 -4.17 -10.11 9.74
N ALA A 17 -4.05 -9.15 10.65
CA ALA A 17 -5.21 -8.46 11.22
C ALA A 17 -5.94 -7.61 10.17
N LEU A 18 -5.21 -6.94 9.28
CA LEU A 18 -5.81 -6.12 8.24
C LEU A 18 -6.51 -6.97 7.17
N VAL A 19 -5.93 -8.11 6.81
CA VAL A 19 -6.58 -9.05 5.89
C VAL A 19 -7.94 -9.50 6.44
N GLU A 20 -7.99 -9.86 7.72
CA GLU A 20 -9.24 -10.26 8.37
C GLU A 20 -10.26 -9.13 8.34
N TYR A 21 -9.84 -7.92 8.68
CA TYR A 21 -10.70 -6.75 8.69
C TYR A 21 -11.29 -6.44 7.30
N LEU A 22 -10.45 -6.41 6.28
CA LEU A 22 -10.89 -6.07 4.91
C LEU A 22 -11.70 -7.19 4.28
N THR A 23 -11.38 -8.45 4.56
CA THR A 23 -12.18 -9.58 4.13
C THR A 23 -13.60 -9.48 4.71
N GLY A 24 -13.71 -9.10 5.98
CA GLY A 24 -15.00 -8.87 6.64
C GLY A 24 -15.81 -7.75 6.00
N LYS A 25 -15.16 -6.81 5.33
CA LYS A 25 -15.81 -5.70 4.60
C LYS A 25 -16.16 -6.05 3.16
N GLY A 26 -15.83 -7.26 2.70
CA GLY A 26 -16.18 -7.74 1.37
C GLY A 26 -15.09 -7.59 0.31
N TYR A 27 -13.88 -7.18 0.69
CA TYR A 27 -12.76 -7.14 -0.24
C TYR A 27 -12.15 -8.53 -0.42
N GLU A 28 -11.71 -8.84 -1.64
CA GLU A 28 -10.93 -10.05 -1.91
C GLU A 28 -9.45 -9.73 -1.70
N MET A 29 -8.82 -10.42 -0.76
CA MET A 29 -7.44 -10.15 -0.38
C MET A 29 -6.49 -11.18 -0.99
N VAL A 30 -5.39 -10.70 -1.60
CA VAL A 30 -4.36 -11.56 -2.19
C VAL A 30 -3.04 -11.28 -1.45
N ASN A 31 -2.49 -12.31 -0.80
CA ASN A 31 -1.29 -12.19 0.02
C ASN A 31 -0.02 -12.40 -0.81
N PHE A 32 0.80 -11.37 -0.94
CA PHE A 32 2.13 -11.41 -1.56
C PHE A 32 3.26 -11.36 -0.53
N GLY A 33 2.92 -11.22 0.75
CA GLY A 33 3.90 -11.03 1.81
C GLY A 33 4.37 -12.33 2.45
N THR A 34 5.19 -12.17 3.49
CA THR A 34 5.62 -13.29 4.31
C THR A 34 4.63 -13.55 5.45
N ASP A 35 4.52 -14.81 5.84
CA ASP A 35 3.68 -15.21 6.96
C ASP A 35 4.50 -15.57 8.21
N THR A 36 5.83 -15.42 8.14
CA THR A 36 6.73 -15.73 9.25
C THR A 36 7.45 -14.47 9.72
N THR A 37 7.92 -14.49 10.98
CA THR A 37 8.70 -13.40 11.55
C THR A 37 10.20 -13.54 11.29
N ASP A 38 10.59 -14.53 10.51
CA ASP A 38 11.99 -14.71 10.10
C ASP A 38 12.43 -13.56 9.20
N SER A 39 13.62 -13.04 9.44
CA SER A 39 14.18 -11.93 8.68
C SER A 39 14.18 -12.24 7.18
N MET A 40 13.74 -11.26 6.38
CA MET A 40 13.69 -11.38 4.93
C MET A 40 13.91 -10.02 4.28
N ASP A 41 14.16 -10.04 2.97
CA ASP A 41 14.39 -8.83 2.19
C ASP A 41 13.05 -8.28 1.67
N TYR A 42 12.70 -7.04 2.03
CA TYR A 42 11.42 -6.45 1.63
C TYR A 42 11.23 -6.33 0.11
N PRO A 43 12.27 -6.12 -0.73
CA PRO A 43 12.05 -6.07 -2.18
C PRO A 43 11.48 -7.37 -2.76
N ASP A 44 11.75 -8.51 -2.14
CA ASP A 44 11.25 -9.82 -2.60
C ASP A 44 9.73 -9.93 -2.56
N VAL A 45 9.07 -9.13 -1.74
CA VAL A 45 7.60 -9.06 -1.67
C VAL A 45 7.06 -7.79 -2.32
N ALA A 46 7.86 -6.72 -2.37
CA ALA A 46 7.45 -5.47 -3.01
C ALA A 46 7.25 -5.62 -4.51
N HIS A 47 8.22 -6.24 -5.20
CA HIS A 47 8.14 -6.37 -6.66
C HIS A 47 6.97 -7.23 -7.13
N PRO A 48 6.67 -8.40 -6.53
CA PRO A 48 5.47 -9.15 -6.91
C PRO A 48 4.17 -8.38 -6.71
N LEU A 49 4.03 -7.64 -5.62
CA LEU A 49 2.86 -6.78 -5.39
C LEU A 49 2.75 -5.72 -6.47
N ALA A 50 3.84 -5.02 -6.75
CA ALA A 50 3.88 -3.97 -7.77
C ALA A 50 3.46 -4.51 -9.14
N SER A 51 4.02 -5.66 -9.54
CA SER A 51 3.68 -6.29 -10.81
C SER A 51 2.20 -6.67 -10.90
N ALA A 52 1.63 -7.18 -9.80
CA ALA A 52 0.22 -7.54 -9.75
C ALA A 52 -0.69 -6.33 -9.92
N VAL A 53 -0.34 -5.19 -9.31
CA VAL A 53 -1.08 -3.93 -9.48
C VAL A 53 -0.96 -3.44 -10.92
N GLU A 54 0.26 -3.41 -11.46
CA GLU A 54 0.50 -2.93 -12.83
C GLU A 54 -0.22 -3.77 -13.89
N ASN A 55 -0.29 -5.10 -13.67
CA ASN A 55 -0.91 -6.03 -14.62
C ASN A 55 -2.42 -6.18 -14.45
N GLY A 56 -2.99 -5.52 -13.45
CA GLY A 56 -4.43 -5.62 -13.19
C GLY A 56 -4.87 -6.92 -12.52
N GLU A 57 -3.94 -7.70 -11.99
CA GLU A 57 -4.27 -8.91 -11.21
C GLU A 57 -4.97 -8.53 -9.90
N VAL A 58 -4.59 -7.39 -9.33
CA VAL A 58 -5.27 -6.76 -8.22
C VAL A 58 -5.54 -5.30 -8.57
N ASP A 59 -6.54 -4.70 -7.94
CA ASP A 59 -6.93 -3.33 -8.22
C ASP A 59 -6.05 -2.31 -7.48
N LEU A 60 -5.70 -2.62 -6.24
CA LEU A 60 -4.91 -1.78 -5.35
C LEU A 60 -3.95 -2.63 -4.54
N GLY A 61 -2.96 -1.98 -3.93
CA GLY A 61 -2.02 -2.64 -3.04
C GLY A 61 -1.92 -1.97 -1.68
N ILE A 62 -1.58 -2.75 -0.66
CA ILE A 62 -1.25 -2.28 0.68
C ILE A 62 0.05 -2.99 1.09
N ALA A 63 0.97 -2.26 1.70
CA ALA A 63 2.25 -2.85 2.08
C ALA A 63 2.76 -2.32 3.42
N PHE A 64 3.46 -3.18 4.15
CA PHE A 64 4.08 -2.87 5.43
C PHE A 64 5.54 -3.26 5.44
N CYS A 65 6.39 -2.41 6.01
CA CYS A 65 7.66 -2.83 6.60
C CYS A 65 7.87 -2.00 7.87
N GLY A 66 8.99 -2.16 8.57
CA GLY A 66 9.20 -1.50 9.86
C GLY A 66 8.97 0.00 9.83
N THR A 67 9.66 0.71 8.93
CA THR A 67 9.50 2.16 8.72
C THR A 67 8.61 2.48 7.53
N GLY A 68 8.37 1.53 6.64
CA GLY A 68 7.69 1.73 5.37
C GLY A 68 8.57 2.30 4.26
N ASN A 69 9.73 2.87 4.60
CA ASN A 69 10.57 3.56 3.61
C ASN A 69 11.12 2.65 2.52
N GLY A 70 11.75 1.54 2.92
CA GLY A 70 12.33 0.61 1.94
C GLY A 70 11.27 0.01 1.04
N MET A 71 10.14 -0.37 1.61
CA MET A 71 9.00 -0.91 0.85
C MET A 71 8.52 0.10 -0.18
N GLN A 72 8.33 1.37 0.22
CA GLN A 72 7.91 2.43 -0.69
C GLN A 72 8.93 2.64 -1.81
N MET A 73 10.22 2.66 -1.48
CA MET A 73 11.28 2.85 -2.47
C MET A 73 11.27 1.74 -3.52
N ALA A 74 11.15 0.48 -3.09
CA ALA A 74 11.12 -0.66 -4.01
C ALA A 74 9.87 -0.65 -4.90
N LEU A 75 8.70 -0.39 -4.31
CA LEU A 75 7.43 -0.31 -5.04
C LEU A 75 7.48 0.77 -6.13
N ASN A 76 8.00 1.94 -5.81
CA ASN A 76 8.03 3.08 -6.74
C ASN A 76 9.07 2.96 -7.84
N LYS A 77 9.89 1.90 -7.87
CA LYS A 77 10.74 1.60 -9.02
C LYS A 77 9.94 1.12 -10.23
N HIS A 78 8.73 0.68 -10.02
CA HIS A 78 7.82 0.27 -11.09
C HIS A 78 7.08 1.50 -11.64
N GLN A 79 7.13 1.70 -12.97
CA GLN A 79 6.63 2.92 -13.59
C GLN A 79 5.13 3.14 -13.39
N GLY A 80 4.36 2.09 -13.24
CA GLY A 80 2.92 2.16 -13.01
C GLY A 80 2.52 2.28 -11.54
N ILE A 81 3.48 2.34 -10.61
CA ILE A 81 3.18 2.37 -9.17
C ILE A 81 3.34 3.78 -8.61
N ARG A 82 2.34 4.20 -7.87
CA ARG A 82 2.36 5.40 -7.04
C ARG A 82 2.09 4.95 -5.62
N ALA A 83 3.16 4.57 -4.92
CA ALA A 83 3.08 4.10 -3.53
C ALA A 83 3.31 5.27 -2.58
N GLY A 84 2.38 5.48 -1.66
CA GLY A 84 2.46 6.56 -0.68
C GLY A 84 2.68 6.01 0.73
N LEU A 85 3.69 6.52 1.42
CA LEU A 85 3.98 6.19 2.82
C LEU A 85 3.11 7.05 3.72
N CYS A 86 2.26 6.42 4.53
CA CYS A 86 1.31 7.12 5.40
C CYS A 86 1.45 6.67 6.85
N TRP A 87 1.49 7.66 7.74
CA TRP A 87 1.56 7.46 9.18
C TRP A 87 0.47 8.21 9.93
N ALA A 88 -0.40 8.90 9.21
CA ALA A 88 -1.51 9.67 9.75
C ALA A 88 -2.70 9.64 8.79
N VAL A 89 -3.91 9.73 9.32
CA VAL A 89 -5.14 9.66 8.53
C VAL A 89 -5.17 10.74 7.44
N GLU A 90 -4.77 11.95 7.77
CA GLU A 90 -4.74 13.07 6.82
C GLU A 90 -3.88 12.77 5.60
N ILE A 91 -2.69 12.19 5.82
CA ILE A 91 -1.80 11.79 4.72
C ILE A 91 -2.47 10.73 3.85
N GLY A 92 -3.17 9.77 4.46
CA GLY A 92 -3.90 8.73 3.73
C GLY A 92 -4.98 9.28 2.80
N LYS A 93 -5.68 10.33 3.24
CA LYS A 93 -6.65 11.03 2.39
C LYS A 93 -5.97 11.74 1.24
N LEU A 94 -4.91 12.50 1.55
CA LEU A 94 -4.24 13.35 0.57
C LEU A 94 -3.53 12.56 -0.52
N ILE A 95 -2.94 11.40 -0.22
CA ILE A 95 -2.29 10.61 -1.27
C ILE A 95 -3.29 10.05 -2.28
N LYS A 96 -4.55 9.89 -1.89
CA LYS A 96 -5.61 9.51 -2.83
C LYS A 96 -6.11 10.74 -3.58
N GLN A 97 -6.46 11.81 -2.87
CA GLN A 97 -7.01 13.04 -3.47
C GLN A 97 -6.06 13.66 -4.48
N HIS A 98 -4.77 13.74 -4.16
CA HIS A 98 -3.77 14.48 -4.96
C HIS A 98 -2.95 13.57 -5.86
N ASN A 99 -2.57 12.39 -5.39
CA ASN A 99 -1.61 11.53 -6.08
C ASN A 99 -2.24 10.28 -6.69
N ASN A 100 -3.51 10.03 -6.41
CA ASN A 100 -4.21 8.83 -6.83
C ASN A 100 -3.36 7.58 -6.58
N ALA A 101 -2.81 7.49 -5.37
CA ALA A 101 -1.92 6.40 -5.01
C ALA A 101 -2.63 5.06 -5.19
N ASN A 102 -1.97 4.13 -5.87
CA ASN A 102 -2.49 2.78 -6.08
C ASN A 102 -1.90 1.76 -5.12
N VAL A 103 -0.92 2.16 -4.30
CA VAL A 103 -0.39 1.35 -3.20
C VAL A 103 -0.25 2.22 -1.96
N LEU A 104 -0.82 1.75 -0.86
CA LEU A 104 -0.70 2.38 0.45
C LEU A 104 0.40 1.67 1.24
N VAL A 105 1.38 2.41 1.75
CA VAL A 105 2.47 1.85 2.56
C VAL A 105 2.38 2.42 3.97
N MET A 106 2.51 1.56 4.99
CA MET A 106 2.44 1.99 6.38
C MET A 106 3.60 1.43 7.20
N PRO A 107 4.09 2.24 8.20
CA PRO A 107 5.23 1.85 9.02
C PRO A 107 4.78 1.00 10.22
N ALA A 108 4.86 -0.32 10.10
CA ALA A 108 4.32 -1.24 11.10
C ALA A 108 4.87 -1.05 12.51
N ARG A 109 6.13 -0.55 12.63
CA ARG A 109 6.77 -0.37 13.94
C ARG A 109 6.54 1.00 14.57
N PHE A 110 5.88 1.92 13.86
CA PHE A 110 5.79 3.33 14.30
C PHE A 110 4.37 3.84 14.47
N ILE A 111 3.36 3.04 14.13
CA ILE A 111 1.96 3.42 14.35
C ILE A 111 1.19 2.27 14.99
N PRO A 112 0.19 2.57 15.85
CA PRO A 112 -0.67 1.53 16.41
C PRO A 112 -1.63 0.99 15.34
N PHE A 113 -2.14 -0.21 15.57
CA PHE A 113 -3.03 -0.86 14.58
C PHE A 113 -4.31 -0.08 14.35
N GLU A 114 -4.85 0.59 15.36
CA GLU A 114 -6.03 1.46 15.20
C GLU A 114 -5.79 2.53 14.14
N THR A 115 -4.59 3.11 14.12
CA THR A 115 -4.22 4.11 13.10
C THR A 115 -4.13 3.45 11.71
N VAL A 116 -3.64 2.21 11.62
CA VAL A 116 -3.63 1.47 10.36
C VAL A 116 -5.04 1.33 9.81
N LEU A 117 -6.01 0.98 10.65
CA LEU A 117 -7.42 0.85 10.23
C LEU A 117 -7.97 2.18 9.73
N GLU A 118 -7.73 3.27 10.46
CA GLU A 118 -8.23 4.60 10.11
C GLU A 118 -7.63 5.09 8.80
N ILE A 119 -6.31 4.92 8.61
CA ILE A 119 -5.63 5.30 7.37
C ILE A 119 -6.18 4.51 6.18
N THR A 120 -6.31 3.20 6.35
CA THR A 120 -6.77 2.31 5.29
C THR A 120 -8.19 2.65 4.85
N ASP A 121 -9.10 2.83 5.81
CA ASP A 121 -10.48 3.21 5.51
C ASP A 121 -10.55 4.56 4.80
N ALA A 122 -9.80 5.55 5.29
CA ALA A 122 -9.77 6.88 4.68
C ALA A 122 -9.24 6.82 3.23
N TRP A 123 -8.17 6.08 3.00
CA TRP A 123 -7.58 5.94 1.66
C TRP A 123 -8.52 5.22 0.69
N LEU A 124 -9.18 4.15 1.14
CA LEU A 124 -10.12 3.39 0.30
C LEU A 124 -11.38 4.20 -0.04
N ASP A 125 -11.87 5.01 0.90
CA ASP A 125 -13.11 5.77 0.73
C ASP A 125 -12.94 7.08 -0.03
N GLU A 126 -11.71 7.59 -0.12
CA GLU A 126 -11.46 8.91 -0.69
C GLU A 126 -11.42 8.87 -2.22
N PRO A 127 -12.12 9.77 -2.93
CA PRO A 127 -12.00 9.86 -4.39
C PRO A 127 -10.76 10.66 -4.79
N PHE A 128 -10.24 10.36 -6.00
CA PHE A 128 -9.22 11.19 -6.62
C PHE A 128 -9.86 12.49 -7.12
N GLU A 129 -9.25 13.64 -6.79
CA GLU A 129 -9.78 14.95 -7.19
C GLU A 129 -9.62 15.26 -8.68
N GLY A 130 -8.63 14.68 -9.33
CA GLY A 130 -8.35 14.96 -10.75
C GLY A 130 -7.80 16.36 -10.98
N GLY A 131 -8.26 16.99 -12.05
CA GLY A 131 -7.84 18.36 -12.36
C GLY A 131 -6.33 18.50 -12.57
N ARG A 132 -5.73 19.52 -11.93
CA ARG A 132 -4.29 19.81 -12.04
C ARG A 132 -3.40 18.66 -11.53
N HIS A 133 -3.91 17.82 -10.66
CA HIS A 133 -3.16 16.69 -10.10
C HIS A 133 -2.82 15.65 -11.18
N GLN A 134 -3.71 15.42 -12.13
CA GLN A 134 -3.48 14.45 -13.20
C GLN A 134 -2.24 14.79 -14.04
N GLY A 135 -2.06 16.04 -14.40
CA GLY A 135 -0.89 16.46 -15.16
C GLY A 135 0.44 16.20 -14.42
N ARG A 136 0.43 16.34 -13.10
CA ARG A 136 1.60 16.05 -12.28
C ARG A 136 1.86 14.55 -12.18
N ILE A 137 0.80 13.76 -12.01
CA ILE A 137 0.90 12.29 -11.98
C ILE A 137 1.49 11.77 -13.29
N ASP A 138 1.06 12.30 -14.42
CA ASP A 138 1.52 11.88 -15.74
C ASP A 138 3.03 12.09 -15.94
N LYS A 139 3.63 12.95 -15.16
CA LYS A 139 5.08 13.24 -15.20
C LYS A 139 5.90 12.42 -14.20
N ILE A 140 5.29 11.59 -13.35
CA ILE A 140 6.02 10.76 -12.40
C ILE A 140 6.84 9.66 -13.10
N PRO A 141 6.29 8.90 -14.07
CA PRO A 141 7.07 7.86 -14.72
C PRO A 141 8.25 8.43 -15.49
N CYS A 142 9.37 7.75 -15.44
CA CYS A 142 10.55 8.10 -16.22
C CYS A 142 10.31 7.73 -17.69
N LYS A 143 10.80 8.55 -18.57
CA LYS A 143 10.69 8.34 -20.01
C LYS A 143 12.00 7.88 -20.62
#